data_95ad0fae8c8be3e6ec5068b4ff1c9f77
#
_entry.id   95ad0fae8c8be3e6ec5068b4ff1c9f77
#
_cell.length_a   1.000
_cell.length_b   1.000
_cell.length_c   1.000
_cell.angle_alpha   90.00
_cell.angle_beta   90.00
_cell.angle_gamma   90.00
#
_symmetry.space_group_name_H-M   'P 1'
#
loop_
_entity.id
_entity.type
_entity.pdbx_description
1 polymer ?
#
loop_
_entity_poly.entity_id
_entity_poly.type
_entity_poly.pdbx_seq_one_letter_code
_entity_poly.pdbx_strand_id
1 'polypeptide(L)'
;MCSIFSGSRFILKFGVNSKSKHNLRRFRVYAMDAAAAAAAARVSNGGGGVVRFPLSASSALVIQKGDITKWSIDGSTDAIVNPANERMLGGGGADGAIHRAAGPQLVEACRTVPEVRPGVRCPTGEARITRGFMLPASHVIHTVGPIYSSDSNPAASLASAYRNTLRVAKENNIQYIAFPAISCGVYGYPYDEAATVAISTVKEFPNDFKEVHFVLFSPDIYDIWLNKVDELLKD
;
A
#
# COMPACT_ATOMS: atom_id res chain seq x y z
N MET A 1 28.23 64.16 -2.32
CA MET A 1 27.30 64.58 -1.29
C MET A 1 26.82 63.28 -0.63
N CYS A 2 27.47 62.86 0.36
CA CYS A 2 27.34 63.08 1.79
C CYS A 2 25.89 62.94 2.28
N SER A 3 25.56 61.89 2.97
CA SER A 3 25.07 61.95 4.34
C SER A 3 25.01 60.58 4.98
N ILE A 4 25.70 60.51 6.09
CA ILE A 4 25.79 59.47 7.14
C ILE A 4 24.60 59.70 8.13
N PHE A 5 23.98 58.63 8.62
CA PHE A 5 23.34 58.56 9.97
C PHE A 5 23.37 57.10 10.40
N SER A 6 24.26 56.77 11.30
CA SER A 6 24.30 56.73 12.76
C SER A 6 23.12 55.95 13.40
N GLY A 7 23.38 54.79 13.82
CA GLY A 7 23.38 54.06 15.06
C GLY A 7 22.21 54.19 16.04
N SER A 8 21.73 53.08 16.50
CA SER A 8 21.40 52.88 17.93
C SER A 8 21.18 51.38 18.18
N ARG A 9 22.13 50.81 18.94
CA ARG A 9 21.99 49.48 19.59
C ARG A 9 21.04 49.59 20.75
N PHE A 10 19.91 48.88 20.67
CA PHE A 10 19.09 48.59 21.86
C PHE A 10 19.51 47.26 22.45
N ILE A 11 20.16 47.33 23.62
CA ILE A 11 20.43 46.18 24.46
C ILE A 11 19.22 45.96 25.33
N LEU A 12 18.43 44.95 25.07
CA LEU A 12 17.39 44.48 26.01
C LEU A 12 18.00 43.46 26.94
N LYS A 13 18.21 43.89 28.19
CA LYS A 13 18.50 43.03 29.34
C LYS A 13 17.23 42.25 29.70
N PHE A 14 17.19 40.98 29.43
CA PHE A 14 16.20 40.09 30.04
C PHE A 14 16.62 39.66 31.43
N GLY A 15 15.91 40.15 32.41
CA GLY A 15 16.02 39.71 33.79
C GLY A 15 15.50 38.28 33.94
N VAL A 16 16.34 37.39 34.46
CA VAL A 16 15.98 36.00 34.78
C VAL A 16 15.11 36.04 36.03
N ASN A 17 13.79 35.83 35.87
CA ASN A 17 12.88 35.67 37.01
C ASN A 17 12.73 34.17 37.29
N SER A 18 13.25 33.78 38.45
CA SER A 18 13.25 32.43 38.99
C SER A 18 11.88 32.03 39.56
N LYS A 19 10.95 31.63 38.67
CA LYS A 19 9.74 30.89 39.10
C LYS A 19 9.13 30.19 37.88
N SER A 20 9.62 29.04 37.50
CA SER A 20 8.85 28.06 36.69
C SER A 20 9.49 26.67 36.70
N LYS A 21 9.47 26.01 37.88
CA LYS A 21 9.73 24.56 37.96
C LYS A 21 8.48 23.70 37.70
N HIS A 22 7.37 24.26 37.27
CA HIS A 22 6.09 23.55 37.10
C HIS A 22 5.73 23.23 35.63
N ASN A 23 6.47 23.74 34.65
CA ASN A 23 6.10 23.51 33.23
C ASN A 23 6.83 22.34 32.54
N LEU A 24 7.89 21.79 33.16
CA LEU A 24 8.62 20.65 32.58
C LEU A 24 7.93 19.29 32.77
N ARG A 25 6.96 19.21 33.70
CA ARG A 25 6.16 17.97 33.90
C ARG A 25 5.00 17.84 32.92
N ARG A 26 4.50 18.94 32.36
CA ARG A 26 3.37 18.92 31.43
C ARG A 26 3.77 18.48 29.99
N PHE A 27 4.99 18.74 29.56
CA PHE A 27 5.47 18.29 28.24
C PHE A 27 5.84 16.80 28.21
N ARG A 28 6.16 16.20 29.37
CA ARG A 28 6.48 14.76 29.43
C ARG A 28 5.24 13.87 29.43
N VAL A 29 4.09 14.39 29.81
CA VAL A 29 2.81 13.66 29.82
C VAL A 29 2.25 13.57 28.37
N TYR A 30 2.38 14.61 27.56
CA TYR A 30 1.90 14.60 26.18
C TYR A 30 2.73 13.71 25.24
N ALA A 31 4.01 13.47 25.52
CA ALA A 31 4.87 12.58 24.74
C ALA A 31 4.64 11.09 25.05
N MET A 32 4.15 10.76 26.25
CA MET A 32 3.83 9.38 26.63
C MET A 32 2.46 8.92 26.14
N ASP A 33 1.49 9.85 25.98
CA ASP A 33 0.16 9.50 25.47
C ASP A 33 0.14 9.21 23.95
N ALA A 34 1.06 9.79 23.18
CA ALA A 34 1.16 9.51 21.74
C ALA A 34 1.72 8.10 21.44
N ALA A 35 2.64 7.61 22.26
CA ALA A 35 3.19 6.27 22.15
C ALA A 35 2.22 5.18 22.66
N ALA A 36 1.40 5.51 23.67
CA ALA A 36 0.34 4.63 24.18
C ALA A 36 -0.88 4.56 23.23
N ALA A 37 -1.15 5.63 22.46
CA ALA A 37 -2.20 5.64 21.45
C ALA A 37 -1.84 4.82 20.21
N ALA A 38 -0.56 4.68 19.89
CA ALA A 38 -0.08 3.82 18.78
C ALA A 38 -0.19 2.31 19.10
N ALA A 39 -0.21 1.92 20.37
CA ALA A 39 -0.35 0.53 20.80
C ALA A 39 -1.82 0.05 20.93
N ALA A 40 -2.81 0.90 20.70
CA ALA A 40 -4.20 0.65 21.05
C ALA A 40 -5.20 0.75 19.90
N ALA A 41 -4.89 0.27 18.71
CA ALA A 41 -5.91 0.24 17.66
C ALA A 41 -5.86 -1.00 16.76
N ARG A 42 -5.80 -2.18 17.38
CA ARG A 42 -6.28 -3.40 16.72
C ARG A 42 -7.81 -3.37 16.76
N VAL A 43 -8.47 -2.71 15.83
CA VAL A 43 -9.92 -2.73 15.72
C VAL A 43 -10.32 -4.00 14.97
N SER A 44 -10.59 -5.07 15.68
CA SER A 44 -11.31 -6.22 15.15
C SER A 44 -12.81 -5.88 15.16
N ASN A 45 -13.35 -5.51 14.01
CA ASN A 45 -14.81 -5.47 13.88
C ASN A 45 -15.35 -6.90 13.94
N GLY A 46 -16.13 -7.19 14.95
CA GLY A 46 -16.70 -8.50 15.21
C GLY A 46 -17.38 -9.09 13.97
N GLY A 47 -17.00 -10.31 13.60
CA GLY A 47 -17.76 -11.17 12.73
C GLY A 47 -17.23 -11.41 11.33
N GLY A 48 -15.95 -11.12 10.94
CA GLY A 48 -15.57 -11.38 9.55
C GLY A 48 -14.10 -11.12 9.17
N GLY A 49 -13.13 -11.53 9.98
CA GLY A 49 -11.73 -11.63 9.48
C GLY A 49 -11.11 -10.34 8.88
N VAL A 50 -11.56 -9.14 9.30
CA VAL A 50 -11.00 -7.85 8.87
C VAL A 50 -10.24 -7.24 10.03
N VAL A 51 -8.95 -6.99 9.85
CA VAL A 51 -8.08 -6.37 10.87
C VAL A 51 -7.39 -5.15 10.27
N ARG A 52 -7.43 -4.02 11.00
CA ARG A 52 -6.86 -2.73 10.58
C ARG A 52 -5.64 -2.39 11.41
N PHE A 53 -4.62 -1.88 10.75
CA PHE A 53 -3.37 -1.43 11.35
C PHE A 53 -3.06 0.00 10.87
N PRO A 54 -2.79 0.96 11.75
CA PRO A 54 -2.43 2.31 11.32
C PRO A 54 -1.07 2.31 10.62
N LEU A 55 -0.99 2.90 9.43
CA LEU A 55 0.27 3.24 8.76
C LEU A 55 0.70 4.67 9.11
N SER A 56 -0.29 5.56 9.33
CA SER A 56 -0.11 6.94 9.79
C SER A 56 -1.40 7.43 10.46
N ALA A 57 -1.46 8.72 10.79
CA ALA A 57 -2.67 9.35 11.35
C ALA A 57 -3.87 9.33 10.37
N SER A 58 -3.64 9.22 9.06
CA SER A 58 -4.67 9.29 8.02
C SER A 58 -4.73 8.09 7.09
N SER A 59 -3.90 7.07 7.33
CA SER A 59 -3.76 5.90 6.47
C SER A 59 -3.75 4.60 7.27
N ALA A 60 -4.33 3.54 6.71
CA ALA A 60 -4.36 2.22 7.33
C ALA A 60 -4.01 1.10 6.36
N LEU A 61 -3.34 0.08 6.87
CA LEU A 61 -3.21 -1.24 6.26
C LEU A 61 -4.33 -2.13 6.77
N VAL A 62 -5.01 -2.83 5.88
CA VAL A 62 -6.15 -3.69 6.21
C VAL A 62 -5.87 -5.10 5.72
N ILE A 63 -5.93 -6.08 6.61
CA ILE A 63 -5.86 -7.50 6.26
C ILE A 63 -7.25 -8.08 6.34
N GLN A 64 -7.73 -8.67 5.25
CA GLN A 64 -9.06 -9.27 5.20
C GLN A 64 -9.11 -10.54 4.37
N LYS A 65 -9.99 -11.45 4.77
CA LYS A 65 -10.38 -12.61 3.97
C LYS A 65 -11.40 -12.19 2.94
N GLY A 66 -11.29 -12.69 1.71
CA GLY A 66 -12.33 -12.40 0.72
C GLY A 66 -11.95 -12.73 -0.71
N ASP A 67 -12.90 -12.40 -1.58
CA ASP A 67 -12.77 -12.47 -3.03
C ASP A 67 -12.52 -11.05 -3.55
N ILE A 68 -11.31 -10.82 -4.07
CA ILE A 68 -10.89 -9.50 -4.56
C ILE A 68 -11.77 -8.98 -5.69
N THR A 69 -12.44 -9.85 -6.45
CA THR A 69 -13.35 -9.45 -7.54
C THR A 69 -14.63 -8.80 -7.05
N LYS A 70 -14.94 -8.91 -5.74
CA LYS A 70 -16.11 -8.32 -5.09
C LYS A 70 -15.74 -7.14 -4.20
N TRP A 71 -14.46 -6.78 -4.15
CA TRP A 71 -13.98 -5.73 -3.27
C TRP A 71 -14.16 -4.35 -3.89
N SER A 72 -14.67 -3.41 -3.10
CA SER A 72 -14.63 -1.96 -3.31
C SER A 72 -14.91 -1.23 -2.00
N ILE A 73 -14.59 0.05 -1.92
CA ILE A 73 -14.89 0.94 -0.79
C ILE A 73 -15.83 2.07 -1.23
N ASP A 74 -15.45 2.88 -2.22
CA ASP A 74 -16.25 4.02 -2.69
C ASP A 74 -16.70 3.89 -4.16
N GLY A 75 -16.18 2.91 -4.89
CA GLY A 75 -16.52 2.64 -6.29
C GLY A 75 -16.03 3.71 -7.29
N SER A 76 -15.25 4.70 -6.83
CA SER A 76 -14.77 5.82 -7.67
C SER A 76 -13.28 6.03 -7.60
N THR A 77 -12.67 5.92 -6.41
CA THR A 77 -11.23 6.05 -6.18
C THR A 77 -10.58 4.74 -5.75
N ASP A 78 -11.23 3.62 -6.08
CA ASP A 78 -10.80 2.27 -5.76
C ASP A 78 -10.00 1.64 -6.89
N ALA A 79 -9.02 0.82 -6.54
CA ALA A 79 -8.38 -0.10 -7.47
C ALA A 79 -8.18 -1.47 -6.84
N ILE A 80 -8.43 -2.52 -7.61
CA ILE A 80 -7.93 -3.85 -7.29
C ILE A 80 -6.67 -4.14 -8.09
N VAL A 81 -5.77 -4.94 -7.53
CA VAL A 81 -4.53 -5.33 -8.19
C VAL A 81 -4.69 -6.71 -8.79
N ASN A 82 -4.39 -6.80 -10.09
CA ASN A 82 -4.37 -8.05 -10.82
C ASN A 82 -2.94 -8.62 -10.88
N PRO A 83 -2.68 -9.84 -10.32
CA PRO A 83 -1.41 -10.52 -10.48
C PRO A 83 -1.32 -11.12 -11.89
N ALA A 84 -1.04 -10.28 -12.86
CA ALA A 84 -1.00 -10.60 -14.27
C ALA A 84 0.26 -11.38 -14.69
N ASN A 85 0.26 -11.89 -15.89
CA ASN A 85 1.47 -12.26 -16.61
C ASN A 85 1.92 -11.11 -17.55
N GLU A 86 3.11 -11.20 -18.12
CA GLU A 86 3.69 -10.14 -18.96
C GLU A 86 2.84 -9.79 -20.18
N ARG A 87 2.01 -10.70 -20.68
CA ARG A 87 1.12 -10.45 -21.82
C ARG A 87 -0.10 -9.60 -21.47
N MET A 88 -0.55 -9.63 -20.20
CA MET A 88 -1.77 -8.96 -19.67
C MET A 88 -3.08 -9.44 -20.35
N LEU A 89 -3.13 -10.60 -20.92
CA LEU A 89 -4.30 -11.08 -21.66
C LEU A 89 -5.11 -12.14 -20.90
N GLY A 90 -5.00 -12.13 -19.58
CA GLY A 90 -5.61 -13.11 -18.71
C GLY A 90 -4.76 -14.36 -18.53
N GLY A 91 -5.17 -15.20 -17.59
CA GLY A 91 -4.48 -16.43 -17.21
C GLY A 91 -5.30 -17.27 -16.26
N GLY A 92 -4.63 -18.02 -15.38
CA GLY A 92 -5.25 -18.80 -14.30
C GLY A 92 -5.39 -18.05 -12.98
N GLY A 93 -5.92 -18.73 -11.97
CA GLY A 93 -6.00 -18.19 -10.61
C GLY A 93 -6.75 -16.86 -10.50
N ALA A 94 -6.19 -15.92 -9.73
CA ALA A 94 -6.79 -14.61 -9.49
C ALA A 94 -6.87 -13.79 -10.78
N ASP A 95 -5.87 -13.84 -11.67
CA ASP A 95 -5.90 -13.14 -12.97
C ASP A 95 -7.12 -13.58 -13.81
N GLY A 96 -7.34 -14.88 -13.95
CA GLY A 96 -8.52 -15.38 -14.66
C GLY A 96 -9.85 -15.02 -13.98
N ALA A 97 -9.90 -15.00 -12.65
CA ALA A 97 -11.10 -14.61 -11.91
C ALA A 97 -11.43 -13.12 -12.14
N ILE A 98 -10.42 -12.25 -12.09
CA ILE A 98 -10.58 -10.81 -12.33
C ILE A 98 -11.05 -10.55 -13.76
N HIS A 99 -10.42 -11.19 -14.77
CA HIS A 99 -10.84 -11.06 -16.16
C HIS A 99 -12.28 -11.51 -16.39
N ARG A 100 -12.71 -12.64 -15.81
CA ARG A 100 -14.10 -13.09 -15.91
C ARG A 100 -15.09 -12.12 -15.24
N ALA A 101 -14.77 -11.62 -14.06
CA ALA A 101 -15.63 -10.69 -13.32
C ALA A 101 -15.72 -9.30 -13.99
N ALA A 102 -14.64 -8.82 -14.57
CA ALA A 102 -14.58 -7.53 -15.27
C ALA A 102 -15.28 -7.56 -16.65
N GLY A 103 -15.51 -8.74 -17.22
CA GLY A 103 -16.08 -8.91 -18.56
C GLY A 103 -15.08 -8.69 -19.70
N PRO A 104 -15.53 -8.85 -20.95
CA PRO A 104 -14.67 -8.87 -22.13
C PRO A 104 -13.94 -7.54 -22.39
N GLN A 105 -14.48 -6.42 -21.90
CA GLN A 105 -13.84 -5.12 -22.11
C GLN A 105 -12.47 -5.01 -21.43
N LEU A 106 -12.22 -5.76 -20.34
CA LEU A 106 -10.93 -5.72 -19.67
C LEU A 106 -9.81 -6.25 -20.58
N VAL A 107 -10.02 -7.39 -21.22
CA VAL A 107 -9.00 -7.95 -22.13
C VAL A 107 -8.79 -7.06 -23.36
N GLU A 108 -9.85 -6.42 -23.87
CA GLU A 108 -9.71 -5.46 -24.97
C GLU A 108 -8.90 -4.23 -24.55
N ALA A 109 -9.16 -3.68 -23.33
CA ALA A 109 -8.34 -2.60 -22.79
C ALA A 109 -6.88 -3.01 -22.59
N CYS A 110 -6.62 -4.23 -22.10
CA CYS A 110 -5.25 -4.75 -21.99
C CYS A 110 -4.54 -4.85 -23.35
N ARG A 111 -5.25 -5.18 -24.42
CA ARG A 111 -4.69 -5.22 -25.80
C ARG A 111 -4.25 -3.85 -26.31
N THR A 112 -4.86 -2.77 -25.83
CA THR A 112 -4.46 -1.40 -26.21
C THR A 112 -3.20 -0.92 -25.49
N VAL A 113 -2.77 -1.60 -24.43
CA VAL A 113 -1.51 -1.29 -23.74
C VAL A 113 -0.35 -1.63 -24.70
N PRO A 114 0.54 -0.66 -24.99
CA PRO A 114 1.66 -0.89 -25.89
C PRO A 114 2.58 -2.03 -25.43
N GLU A 115 3.00 -2.86 -26.35
CA GLU A 115 4.04 -3.84 -26.08
C GLU A 115 5.41 -3.13 -25.98
N VAL A 116 6.13 -3.37 -24.89
CA VAL A 116 7.51 -2.89 -24.70
C VAL A 116 8.54 -3.76 -25.44
N ARG A 117 8.16 -5.01 -25.72
CA ARG A 117 8.82 -5.98 -26.60
C ARG A 117 7.78 -7.00 -27.07
N PRO A 118 8.03 -7.77 -28.14
CA PRO A 118 7.05 -8.72 -28.67
C PRO A 118 6.43 -9.63 -27.60
N GLY A 119 5.10 -9.57 -27.45
CA GLY A 119 4.34 -10.34 -26.48
C GLY A 119 4.41 -9.86 -25.03
N VAL A 120 5.08 -8.74 -24.73
CA VAL A 120 5.23 -8.20 -23.36
C VAL A 120 4.67 -6.79 -23.27
N ARG A 121 3.57 -6.61 -22.52
CA ARG A 121 2.95 -5.31 -22.20
C ARG A 121 3.37 -4.79 -20.83
N CYS A 122 3.49 -5.69 -19.86
CA CYS A 122 3.91 -5.37 -18.51
C CYS A 122 5.06 -6.30 -18.12
N PRO A 123 6.31 -5.84 -18.14
CA PRO A 123 7.46 -6.62 -17.67
C PRO A 123 7.32 -6.99 -16.18
N THR A 124 8.01 -8.05 -15.75
CA THR A 124 8.11 -8.42 -14.35
C THR A 124 8.60 -7.23 -13.51
N GLY A 125 7.92 -6.95 -12.40
CA GLY A 125 8.19 -5.81 -11.51
C GLY A 125 7.55 -4.50 -11.93
N GLU A 126 6.89 -4.41 -13.09
CA GLU A 126 6.18 -3.21 -13.55
C GLU A 126 4.67 -3.27 -13.29
N ALA A 127 3.98 -2.15 -13.53
CA ALA A 127 2.53 -2.05 -13.39
C ALA A 127 1.88 -1.23 -14.53
N ARG A 128 0.63 -1.55 -14.85
CA ARG A 128 -0.23 -0.86 -15.83
C ARG A 128 -1.63 -0.72 -15.27
N ILE A 129 -2.36 0.34 -15.62
CA ILE A 129 -3.71 0.58 -15.14
C ILE A 129 -4.74 0.53 -16.26
N THR A 130 -5.91 -0.03 -15.96
CA THR A 130 -7.11 0.00 -16.80
C THR A 130 -8.34 0.34 -15.99
N ARG A 131 -9.48 0.55 -16.64
CA ARG A 131 -10.78 0.61 -15.96
C ARG A 131 -11.16 -0.76 -15.41
N GLY A 132 -12.04 -0.76 -14.38
CA GLY A 132 -12.57 -1.97 -13.75
C GLY A 132 -13.74 -2.62 -14.51
N PHE A 133 -14.40 -1.88 -15.40
CA PHE A 133 -15.57 -2.30 -16.21
C PHE A 133 -16.71 -2.84 -15.35
N MET A 134 -16.98 -4.16 -15.36
CA MET A 134 -18.06 -4.78 -14.58
C MET A 134 -17.67 -5.06 -13.12
N LEU A 135 -16.43 -4.79 -12.72
CA LEU A 135 -16.00 -4.91 -11.33
C LEU A 135 -16.58 -3.78 -10.47
N PRO A 136 -16.82 -4.02 -9.16
CA PRO A 136 -17.22 -2.95 -8.23
C PRO A 136 -16.15 -1.86 -8.10
N ALA A 137 -14.86 -2.22 -8.13
CA ALA A 137 -13.75 -1.26 -8.11
C ALA A 137 -13.63 -0.55 -9.47
N SER A 138 -13.38 0.75 -9.44
CA SER A 138 -13.31 1.59 -10.63
C SER A 138 -12.13 1.29 -11.55
N HIS A 139 -11.04 0.75 -11.01
CA HIS A 139 -9.81 0.47 -11.74
C HIS A 139 -9.23 -0.90 -11.42
N VAL A 140 -8.45 -1.42 -12.38
CA VAL A 140 -7.57 -2.58 -12.21
C VAL A 140 -6.14 -2.13 -12.47
N ILE A 141 -5.24 -2.38 -11.53
CA ILE A 141 -3.80 -2.20 -11.73
C ILE A 141 -3.19 -3.59 -11.94
N HIS A 142 -2.72 -3.82 -13.16
CA HIS A 142 -2.06 -5.07 -13.55
C HIS A 142 -0.59 -4.98 -13.19
N THR A 143 -0.08 -5.93 -12.43
CA THR A 143 1.34 -6.03 -12.11
C THR A 143 1.83 -7.46 -12.28
N VAL A 144 3.10 -7.62 -12.61
CA VAL A 144 3.70 -8.94 -12.83
C VAL A 144 4.73 -9.17 -11.74
N GLY A 145 4.41 -10.08 -10.83
CA GLY A 145 5.38 -10.57 -9.86
C GLY A 145 6.33 -11.60 -10.45
N PRO A 146 7.44 -11.91 -9.76
CA PRO A 146 8.41 -12.90 -10.22
C PRO A 146 7.88 -14.33 -10.11
N ILE A 147 8.39 -15.21 -10.99
CA ILE A 147 8.37 -16.64 -10.77
C ILE A 147 9.53 -16.98 -9.83
N TYR A 148 9.23 -17.44 -8.61
CA TYR A 148 10.22 -17.54 -7.53
C TYR A 148 11.46 -18.35 -7.91
N SER A 149 11.26 -19.51 -8.56
CA SER A 149 12.34 -20.45 -8.89
C SER A 149 13.23 -20.03 -10.06
N SER A 150 12.80 -19.05 -10.88
CA SER A 150 13.52 -18.66 -12.09
C SER A 150 13.99 -17.21 -12.11
N ASP A 151 13.53 -16.39 -11.17
CA ASP A 151 13.99 -15.02 -11.03
C ASP A 151 15.34 -14.98 -10.28
N SER A 152 16.28 -14.18 -10.78
CA SER A 152 17.61 -14.06 -10.17
C SER A 152 17.61 -13.31 -8.83
N ASN A 153 16.60 -12.46 -8.60
CA ASN A 153 16.39 -11.73 -7.35
C ASN A 153 14.90 -11.53 -7.09
N PRO A 154 14.18 -12.61 -6.71
CA PRO A 154 12.73 -12.57 -6.60
C PRO A 154 12.23 -11.55 -5.56
N ALA A 155 13.00 -11.28 -4.50
CA ALA A 155 12.61 -10.29 -3.50
C ALA A 155 12.61 -8.85 -4.08
N ALA A 156 13.64 -8.51 -4.85
CA ALA A 156 13.71 -7.20 -5.51
C ALA A 156 12.61 -7.05 -6.58
N SER A 157 12.37 -8.09 -7.38
CA SER A 157 11.32 -8.10 -8.41
C SER A 157 9.92 -8.00 -7.80
N LEU A 158 9.65 -8.69 -6.68
CA LEU A 158 8.39 -8.59 -5.99
C LEU A 158 8.19 -7.21 -5.34
N ALA A 159 9.21 -6.68 -4.68
CA ALA A 159 9.17 -5.31 -4.13
C ALA A 159 8.93 -4.27 -5.22
N SER A 160 9.55 -4.45 -6.40
CA SER A 160 9.33 -3.58 -7.56
C SER A 160 7.87 -3.65 -8.04
N ALA A 161 7.26 -4.83 -8.12
CA ALA A 161 5.86 -5.00 -8.49
C ALA A 161 4.92 -4.25 -7.53
N TYR A 162 5.09 -4.38 -6.23
CA TYR A 162 4.32 -3.63 -5.22
C TYR A 162 4.56 -2.12 -5.33
N ARG A 163 5.83 -1.69 -5.39
CA ARG A 163 6.20 -0.28 -5.44
C ARG A 163 5.67 0.42 -6.70
N ASN A 164 5.81 -0.19 -7.86
CA ASN A 164 5.32 0.37 -9.11
C ASN A 164 3.79 0.38 -9.16
N THR A 165 3.12 -0.62 -8.59
CA THR A 165 1.67 -0.62 -8.42
C THR A 165 1.20 0.57 -7.58
N LEU A 166 1.83 0.82 -6.42
CA LEU A 166 1.49 1.95 -5.55
C LEU A 166 1.80 3.30 -6.22
N ARG A 167 2.87 3.42 -6.99
CA ARG A 167 3.15 4.63 -7.78
C ARG A 167 2.07 4.90 -8.84
N VAL A 168 1.71 3.89 -9.63
CA VAL A 168 0.63 3.99 -10.61
C VAL A 168 -0.70 4.35 -9.95
N ALA A 169 -1.01 3.77 -8.79
CA ALA A 169 -2.20 4.11 -8.03
C ALA A 169 -2.21 5.58 -7.60
N LYS A 170 -1.11 6.07 -7.04
CA LYS A 170 -0.94 7.47 -6.62
C LYS A 170 -1.08 8.44 -7.79
N GLU A 171 -0.44 8.17 -8.93
CA GLU A 171 -0.51 8.98 -10.15
C GLU A 171 -1.94 9.07 -10.73
N ASN A 172 -2.79 8.08 -10.43
CA ASN A 172 -4.20 8.03 -10.86
C ASN A 172 -5.20 8.42 -9.76
N ASN A 173 -4.74 9.06 -8.68
CA ASN A 173 -5.56 9.54 -7.55
C ASN A 173 -6.39 8.44 -6.87
N ILE A 174 -5.90 7.20 -6.88
CA ILE A 174 -6.51 6.10 -6.14
C ILE A 174 -6.30 6.34 -4.64
N GLN A 175 -7.36 6.23 -3.86
CA GLN A 175 -7.35 6.40 -2.41
C GLN A 175 -7.44 5.07 -1.65
N TYR A 176 -8.06 4.06 -2.27
CA TYR A 176 -8.26 2.74 -1.71
C TYR A 176 -7.73 1.69 -2.70
N ILE A 177 -6.82 0.85 -2.27
CA ILE A 177 -6.21 -0.16 -3.13
C ILE A 177 -6.24 -1.53 -2.47
N ALA A 178 -6.60 -2.57 -3.22
CA ALA A 178 -6.60 -3.94 -2.74
C ALA A 178 -5.65 -4.84 -3.52
N PHE A 179 -4.80 -5.52 -2.78
CA PHE A 179 -3.83 -6.50 -3.29
C PHE A 179 -4.25 -7.93 -2.98
N PRO A 180 -4.08 -8.87 -3.91
CA PRO A 180 -3.95 -10.28 -3.60
C PRO A 180 -2.52 -10.58 -3.13
N ALA A 181 -2.26 -11.83 -2.72
CA ALA A 181 -0.91 -12.31 -2.48
C ALA A 181 -0.18 -12.54 -3.83
N ILE A 182 0.52 -11.52 -4.32
CA ILE A 182 1.23 -11.56 -5.61
C ILE A 182 2.29 -12.65 -5.59
N SER A 183 2.41 -13.41 -6.69
CA SER A 183 3.33 -14.53 -6.90
C SER A 183 3.12 -15.76 -5.99
N CYS A 184 2.17 -15.75 -5.05
CA CYS A 184 1.94 -16.84 -4.10
C CYS A 184 1.10 -18.01 -4.63
N GLY A 185 0.65 -17.93 -5.90
CA GLY A 185 -0.01 -19.05 -6.59
C GLY A 185 0.97 -19.86 -7.40
N VAL A 186 0.70 -20.00 -8.70
CA VAL A 186 1.52 -20.82 -9.63
C VAL A 186 2.97 -20.33 -9.77
N TYR A 187 3.28 -19.09 -9.36
CA TYR A 187 4.64 -18.56 -9.34
C TYR A 187 5.46 -19.00 -8.12
N GLY A 188 4.84 -19.69 -7.17
CA GLY A 188 5.51 -20.47 -6.12
C GLY A 188 6.27 -19.65 -5.07
N TYR A 189 5.96 -18.36 -4.91
CA TYR A 189 6.63 -17.53 -3.89
C TYR A 189 6.23 -18.00 -2.48
N PRO A 190 7.20 -18.24 -1.56
CA PRO A 190 6.90 -18.60 -0.18
C PRO A 190 6.08 -17.52 0.52
N TYR A 191 5.01 -17.92 1.20
CA TYR A 191 4.01 -16.98 1.74
C TYR A 191 4.59 -16.00 2.77
N ASP A 192 5.44 -16.47 3.67
CA ASP A 192 6.06 -15.65 4.72
C ASP A 192 7.01 -14.59 4.15
N GLU A 193 7.86 -15.01 3.19
CA GLU A 193 8.77 -14.10 2.50
C GLU A 193 8.00 -13.07 1.65
N ALA A 194 6.95 -13.52 0.94
CA ALA A 194 6.10 -12.64 0.15
C ALA A 194 5.38 -11.60 1.01
N ALA A 195 4.86 -12.02 2.17
CA ALA A 195 4.23 -11.12 3.15
C ALA A 195 5.23 -10.07 3.66
N THR A 196 6.46 -10.49 3.99
CA THR A 196 7.54 -9.60 4.43
C THR A 196 7.84 -8.53 3.39
N VAL A 197 8.03 -8.91 2.13
CA VAL A 197 8.29 -7.98 1.02
C VAL A 197 7.11 -7.04 0.80
N ALA A 198 5.89 -7.58 0.76
CA ALA A 198 4.67 -6.81 0.50
C ALA A 198 4.43 -5.73 1.56
N ILE A 199 4.45 -6.11 2.84
CA ILE A 199 4.18 -5.20 3.96
C ILE A 199 5.29 -4.16 4.08
N SER A 200 6.56 -4.57 3.97
CA SER A 200 7.69 -3.63 4.01
C SER A 200 7.62 -2.60 2.89
N THR A 201 7.19 -3.00 1.67
CA THR A 201 7.04 -2.07 0.55
C THR A 201 5.85 -1.12 0.76
N VAL A 202 4.73 -1.59 1.32
CA VAL A 202 3.58 -0.72 1.63
C VAL A 202 3.96 0.34 2.67
N LYS A 203 4.81 0.03 3.65
CA LYS A 203 5.33 0.99 4.64
C LYS A 203 6.11 2.16 4.02
N GLU A 204 6.58 2.06 2.78
CA GLU A 204 7.22 3.17 2.07
C GLU A 204 6.21 4.28 1.66
N PHE A 205 4.89 4.01 1.74
CA PHE A 205 3.80 4.90 1.29
C PHE A 205 2.82 5.25 2.43
N PRO A 206 3.29 5.73 3.58
CA PRO A 206 2.48 5.81 4.80
C PRO A 206 1.36 6.85 4.75
N ASN A 207 1.38 7.79 3.79
CA ASN A 207 0.41 8.88 3.68
C ASN A 207 -0.21 9.03 2.28
N ASP A 208 0.06 8.10 1.37
CA ASP A 208 -0.35 8.25 -0.03
C ASP A 208 -1.77 7.70 -0.29
N PHE A 209 -2.27 6.83 0.59
CA PHE A 209 -3.57 6.18 0.47
C PHE A 209 -4.36 6.32 1.77
N LYS A 210 -5.69 6.33 1.69
CA LYS A 210 -6.55 6.21 2.88
C LYS A 210 -6.46 4.80 3.45
N GLU A 211 -6.54 3.79 2.57
CA GLU A 211 -6.42 2.40 2.97
C GLU A 211 -5.71 1.58 1.89
N VAL A 212 -4.80 0.72 2.34
CA VAL A 212 -4.20 -0.35 1.55
C VAL A 212 -4.70 -1.68 2.11
N HIS A 213 -5.37 -2.47 1.28
CA HIS A 213 -5.96 -3.75 1.67
C HIS A 213 -5.15 -4.91 1.12
N PHE A 214 -4.99 -5.97 1.91
CA PHE A 214 -4.69 -7.30 1.42
C PHE A 214 -5.96 -8.14 1.51
N VAL A 215 -6.52 -8.49 0.35
CA VAL A 215 -7.73 -9.34 0.23
C VAL A 215 -7.28 -10.75 -0.11
N LEU A 216 -7.30 -11.60 0.90
CA LEU A 216 -6.67 -12.92 0.87
C LEU A 216 -7.73 -14.01 0.82
N PHE A 217 -7.68 -14.84 -0.22
CA PHE A 217 -8.69 -15.85 -0.48
C PHE A 217 -8.52 -17.09 0.42
N SER A 218 -7.28 -17.53 0.63
CA SER A 218 -6.96 -18.71 1.44
C SER A 218 -6.81 -18.35 2.92
N PRO A 219 -7.38 -19.17 3.86
CA PRO A 219 -7.14 -19.00 5.30
C PRO A 219 -5.67 -18.99 5.67
N ASP A 220 -4.87 -19.90 5.13
CA ASP A 220 -3.44 -20.06 5.47
C ASP A 220 -2.64 -18.81 5.11
N ILE A 221 -2.91 -18.23 3.92
CA ILE A 221 -2.28 -16.98 3.49
C ILE A 221 -2.72 -15.82 4.39
N TYR A 222 -4.00 -15.75 4.74
CA TYR A 222 -4.52 -14.72 5.64
C TYR A 222 -3.81 -14.74 7.01
N ASP A 223 -3.68 -15.92 7.62
CA ASP A 223 -3.06 -16.06 8.93
C ASP A 223 -1.57 -15.67 8.89
N ILE A 224 -0.85 -16.04 7.83
CA ILE A 224 0.55 -15.63 7.63
C ILE A 224 0.68 -14.10 7.49
N TRP A 225 -0.16 -13.46 6.66
CA TRP A 225 -0.15 -12.00 6.49
C TRP A 225 -0.47 -11.28 7.80
N LEU A 226 -1.46 -11.75 8.53
CA LEU A 226 -1.85 -11.18 9.82
C LEU A 226 -0.71 -11.23 10.84
N ASN A 227 -0.05 -12.38 10.97
CA ASN A 227 1.09 -12.54 11.85
C ASN A 227 2.28 -11.65 11.44
N LYS A 228 2.52 -11.53 10.12
CA LYS A 228 3.62 -10.73 9.60
C LYS A 228 3.39 -9.21 9.79
N VAL A 229 2.17 -8.74 9.67
CA VAL A 229 1.84 -7.33 9.99
C VAL A 229 2.08 -7.06 11.48
N ASP A 230 1.65 -7.97 12.35
CA ASP A 230 1.90 -7.87 13.80
C ASP A 230 3.41 -7.83 14.13
N GLU A 231 4.23 -8.55 13.37
CA GLU A 231 5.69 -8.52 13.52
C GLU A 231 6.30 -7.19 13.05
N LEU A 232 5.90 -6.70 11.87
CA LEU A 232 6.56 -5.58 11.19
C LEU A 232 6.01 -4.19 11.56
N LEU A 233 4.83 -4.09 12.18
CA LEU A 233 4.20 -2.83 12.59
C LEU A 233 4.16 -2.61 14.11
N LYS A 234 4.85 -3.45 14.90
CA LYS A 234 4.93 -3.30 16.37
C LYS A 234 6.04 -2.35 16.84
N ASP A 235 6.84 -1.80 15.93
CA ASP A 235 7.96 -0.88 16.24
C ASP A 235 7.54 0.60 16.24
#